data_30cdf8220b920041e11eb59f3d2b305d
#
_entry.id   30cdf8220b920041e11eb59f3d2b305d
#
_cell.length_a   1.000
_cell.length_b   1.000
_cell.length_c   1.000
_cell.angle_alpha   90.00
_cell.angle_beta   90.00
_cell.angle_gamma   90.00
#
_symmetry.space_group_name_H-M   'P 1'
#
loop_
_entity.id
_entity.type
_entity.pdbx_description
1 polymer ?
#
loop_
_entity_poly.entity_id
_entity_poly.type
_entity_poly.pdbx_seq_one_letter_code
_entity_poly.pdbx_strand_id
1 'polypeptide(L)'
;MDNYPLTPELLPHVGEERPLRILVGWDQSGEEALDFASWLARTAPCTIRVVSTAPRPWTSLRGKKSKKFKKWFKQTENKRRSAIRSTLKDQVPRETWDKDWAVFRDGSPRHELISAEAREFQADLILLGSRSKAKKGRFLATSTADAMMHYSPVSVGLAPRAVKLSKKGITRVNYVFLEDRKEASIRGMKVAATVAMLLDVDLRIMAFSPRETYSYEAEFEADAPLIDEWNESSLALLDRARDCVCDTAATLGIPEPKNFEVETCVSSGDGWKRVVDSQKWKKGDILFLDSQPTERARVLTNARTEDFLAHAPVPVVIFP
;
A
#
# COMPACT_ATOMS: atom_id res chain seq x y z
N MET A 1 6.43 27.75 -6.86
CA MET A 1 6.79 26.54 -7.67
C MET A 1 7.70 25.73 -6.77
N ASP A 2 7.11 24.92 -5.93
CA ASP A 2 7.86 24.11 -4.97
C ASP A 2 8.46 22.93 -5.72
N ASN A 3 9.79 22.89 -5.78
CA ASN A 3 10.57 21.77 -6.27
C ASN A 3 10.33 20.57 -5.35
N TYR A 4 9.24 19.82 -5.58
CA TYR A 4 9.12 18.49 -4.99
C TYR A 4 10.19 17.60 -5.64
N PRO A 5 11.02 16.90 -4.86
CA PRO A 5 12.02 16.02 -5.41
C PRO A 5 11.32 14.97 -6.27
N LEU A 6 11.82 14.78 -7.48
CA LEU A 6 11.29 13.83 -8.47
C LEU A 6 11.50 12.34 -8.06
N THR A 7 12.15 12.09 -6.95
CA THR A 7 12.37 10.76 -6.40
C THR A 7 11.18 10.36 -5.54
N PRO A 8 10.53 9.23 -5.85
CA PRO A 8 9.46 8.73 -5.01
C PRO A 8 10.00 8.40 -3.63
N GLU A 9 9.33 8.88 -2.59
CA GLU A 9 9.66 8.61 -1.18
C GLU A 9 9.65 7.12 -0.83
N LEU A 10 9.22 6.26 -1.74
CA LEU A 10 9.18 4.80 -1.57
C LEU A 10 10.48 4.09 -1.93
N LEU A 11 11.32 4.72 -2.75
CA LEU A 11 12.59 4.12 -3.13
C LEU A 11 13.70 4.87 -2.44
N PRO A 12 14.68 4.19 -1.86
CA PRO A 12 15.95 4.83 -1.53
C PRO A 12 16.40 5.58 -2.77
N HIS A 13 16.85 6.81 -2.62
CA HIS A 13 17.27 7.65 -3.74
C HIS A 13 18.05 6.82 -4.74
N VAL A 14 17.68 6.91 -6.01
CA VAL A 14 18.39 6.18 -7.06
C VAL A 14 19.88 6.54 -6.96
N GLY A 15 20.70 5.57 -6.59
CA GLY A 15 22.13 5.77 -6.30
C GLY A 15 22.51 5.70 -4.83
N GLU A 16 21.58 5.70 -3.87
CA GLU A 16 21.87 5.39 -2.47
C GLU A 16 21.71 3.88 -2.22
N GLU A 17 22.79 3.22 -1.82
CA GLU A 17 22.79 1.77 -1.49
C GLU A 17 22.14 1.48 -0.13
N ARG A 18 21.11 2.23 0.29
CA ARG A 18 20.44 1.93 1.54
C ARG A 18 19.24 1.00 1.34
N PRO A 19 19.04 0.02 2.22
CA PRO A 19 17.88 -0.85 2.14
C PRO A 19 16.57 -0.08 2.42
N LEU A 20 15.48 -0.54 1.80
CA LEU A 20 14.12 -0.05 2.04
C LEU A 20 13.74 -0.23 3.52
N ARG A 21 13.35 0.83 4.20
CA ARG A 21 13.00 0.80 5.63
C ARG A 21 11.50 0.59 5.81
N ILE A 22 11.14 -0.61 6.23
CA ILE A 22 9.75 -1.06 6.35
C ILE A 22 9.34 -1.08 7.82
N LEU A 23 8.33 -0.28 8.17
CA LEU A 23 7.69 -0.32 9.47
C LEU A 23 6.40 -1.15 9.40
N VAL A 24 6.32 -2.22 10.16
CA VAL A 24 5.13 -3.07 10.23
C VAL A 24 4.30 -2.71 11.45
N GLY A 25 3.08 -2.23 11.24
CA GLY A 25 2.09 -2.04 12.30
C GLY A 25 1.41 -3.37 12.64
N TRP A 26 1.64 -3.90 13.84
CA TRP A 26 1.16 -5.21 14.25
C TRP A 26 0.30 -5.18 15.51
N ASP A 27 -0.91 -5.70 15.42
CA ASP A 27 -1.90 -5.69 16.52
C ASP A 27 -2.31 -7.07 17.04
N GLN A 28 -1.68 -8.15 16.58
CA GLN A 28 -1.99 -9.55 16.86
C GLN A 28 -3.26 -10.09 16.18
N SER A 29 -3.96 -9.32 15.36
CA SER A 29 -5.18 -9.79 14.70
C SER A 29 -4.92 -10.66 13.48
N GLY A 30 -3.69 -10.62 12.93
CA GLY A 30 -3.25 -11.40 11.78
C GLY A 30 -1.76 -11.22 11.52
N GLU A 31 -1.22 -12.04 10.65
CA GLU A 31 0.20 -12.02 10.23
C GLU A 31 0.38 -11.35 8.86
N GLU A 32 -0.71 -10.91 8.22
CA GLU A 32 -0.72 -10.46 6.83
C GLU A 32 0.30 -9.34 6.54
N ALA A 33 0.46 -8.39 7.48
CA ALA A 33 1.43 -7.32 7.33
C ALA A 33 2.88 -7.83 7.44
N LEU A 34 3.13 -8.84 8.29
CA LEU A 34 4.43 -9.51 8.39
C LEU A 34 4.72 -10.38 7.17
N ASP A 35 3.70 -11.10 6.66
CA ASP A 35 3.80 -11.86 5.41
C ASP A 35 4.15 -10.94 4.24
N PHE A 36 3.54 -9.75 4.19
CA PHE A 36 3.83 -8.75 3.17
C PHE A 36 5.27 -8.23 3.31
N ALA A 37 5.72 -7.88 4.51
CA ALA A 37 7.11 -7.46 4.76
C ALA A 37 8.11 -8.55 4.34
N SER A 38 7.84 -9.80 4.70
CA SER A 38 8.64 -10.95 4.31
C SER A 38 8.70 -11.14 2.78
N TRP A 39 7.58 -10.90 2.12
CA TRP A 39 7.50 -10.99 0.67
C TRP A 39 8.31 -9.90 -0.04
N LEU A 40 8.27 -8.65 0.48
CA LEU A 40 9.11 -7.56 -0.01
C LEU A 40 10.60 -7.85 0.20
N ALA A 41 10.96 -8.42 1.35
CA ALA A 41 12.34 -8.79 1.67
C ALA A 41 12.94 -9.85 0.72
N ARG A 42 12.10 -10.63 0.04
CA ARG A 42 12.55 -11.57 -1.00
C ARG A 42 12.78 -10.89 -2.35
N THR A 43 12.28 -9.69 -2.50
CA THR A 43 12.30 -8.95 -3.77
C THR A 43 13.40 -7.89 -3.79
N ALA A 44 13.59 -7.19 -2.68
CA ALA A 44 14.54 -6.08 -2.59
C ALA A 44 15.23 -6.03 -1.22
N PRO A 45 16.44 -5.47 -1.13
CA PRO A 45 17.10 -5.21 0.15
C PRO A 45 16.22 -4.34 1.04
N CYS A 46 15.94 -4.79 2.26
CA CYS A 46 15.13 -4.03 3.20
C CYS A 46 15.59 -4.19 4.65
N THR A 47 15.17 -3.24 5.50
CA THR A 47 15.32 -3.30 6.94
C THR A 47 13.94 -3.20 7.58
N ILE A 48 13.58 -4.18 8.41
CA ILE A 48 12.25 -4.34 8.97
C ILE A 48 12.24 -4.02 10.46
N ARG A 49 11.33 -3.13 10.87
CA ARG A 49 10.97 -2.86 12.24
C ARG A 49 9.47 -3.11 12.44
N VAL A 50 9.11 -3.73 13.57
CA VAL A 50 7.70 -4.00 13.91
C VAL A 50 7.30 -3.12 15.09
N VAL A 51 6.23 -2.36 14.95
CA VAL A 51 5.64 -1.57 16.02
C VAL A 51 4.34 -2.20 16.48
N SER A 52 4.23 -2.45 17.79
CA SER A 52 2.99 -2.90 18.41
C SER A 52 2.51 -1.86 19.41
N THR A 53 1.25 -1.47 19.30
CA THR A 53 0.65 -0.44 20.15
C THR A 53 -0.27 -1.06 21.18
N ALA A 54 -0.20 -0.56 22.44
CA ALA A 54 -1.09 -0.94 23.52
C ALA A 54 -1.91 0.28 23.94
N PRO A 55 -3.24 0.28 23.77
CA PRO A 55 -4.05 1.36 24.26
C PRO A 55 -3.95 1.41 25.79
N ARG A 56 -3.82 2.60 26.34
CA ARG A 56 -3.90 2.76 27.80
C ARG A 56 -5.30 2.45 28.27
N PRO A 57 -5.48 1.66 29.32
CA PRO A 57 -6.77 1.49 29.91
C PRO A 57 -7.40 2.85 30.31
N TRP A 58 -8.67 3.05 29.98
CA TRP A 58 -9.40 4.29 30.24
C TRP A 58 -9.27 4.83 31.66
N THR A 59 -9.16 3.95 32.65
CA THR A 59 -9.09 4.28 34.07
C THR A 59 -7.75 4.83 34.55
N SER A 60 -6.72 4.86 33.70
CA SER A 60 -5.39 5.39 34.08
C SER A 60 -5.22 6.88 33.83
N LEU A 61 -6.26 7.64 33.96
CA LEU A 61 -6.50 8.94 33.37
C LEU A 61 -5.60 10.11 33.78
N ARG A 62 -5.02 10.12 34.94
CA ARG A 62 -4.23 11.26 35.40
C ARG A 62 -3.25 10.80 36.49
N GLY A 63 -2.06 10.42 36.10
CA GLY A 63 -1.05 10.17 37.10
C GLY A 63 0.02 9.17 36.68
N LYS A 64 1.08 9.10 37.45
CA LYS A 64 2.23 8.21 37.30
C LYS A 64 1.73 6.78 37.01
N LYS A 65 2.24 6.18 35.91
CA LYS A 65 1.94 4.78 35.52
C LYS A 65 1.98 3.88 36.75
N SER A 66 0.85 3.29 37.14
CA SER A 66 0.80 2.47 38.35
C SER A 66 1.76 1.28 38.21
N LYS A 67 2.29 0.77 39.38
CA LYS A 67 3.15 -0.42 39.37
C LYS A 67 2.48 -1.60 38.68
N LYS A 68 1.14 -1.75 38.80
CA LYS A 68 0.35 -2.79 38.14
C LYS A 68 0.35 -2.61 36.61
N PHE A 69 0.21 -1.37 36.11
CA PHE A 69 0.27 -1.09 34.68
C PHE A 69 1.65 -1.39 34.10
N LYS A 70 2.73 -0.96 34.78
CA LYS A 70 4.10 -1.25 34.35
C LYS A 70 4.37 -2.76 34.27
N LYS A 71 3.90 -3.53 35.25
CA LYS A 71 4.04 -5.00 35.27
C LYS A 71 3.26 -5.63 34.12
N TRP A 72 1.99 -5.23 33.93
CA TRP A 72 1.15 -5.72 32.84
C TRP A 72 1.75 -5.36 31.47
N PHE A 73 2.21 -4.13 31.29
CA PHE A 73 2.79 -3.67 30.03
C PHE A 73 4.04 -4.49 29.69
N LYS A 74 4.95 -4.68 30.64
CA LYS A 74 6.17 -5.48 30.46
C LYS A 74 5.86 -6.95 30.12
N GLN A 75 4.85 -7.53 30.75
CA GLN A 75 4.41 -8.90 30.45
C GLN A 75 3.82 -8.98 29.02
N THR A 76 2.99 -8.01 28.64
CA THR A 76 2.41 -7.91 27.32
C THR A 76 3.49 -7.69 26.26
N GLU A 77 4.43 -6.80 26.52
CA GLU A 77 5.60 -6.57 25.67
C GLU A 77 6.37 -7.87 25.41
N ASN A 78 6.75 -8.58 26.47
CA ASN A 78 7.51 -9.83 26.35
C ASN A 78 6.76 -10.88 25.53
N LYS A 79 5.45 -11.04 25.77
CA LYS A 79 4.60 -11.96 25.02
C LYS A 79 4.55 -11.61 23.54
N ARG A 80 4.32 -10.33 23.23
CA ARG A 80 4.27 -9.84 21.85
C ARG A 80 5.62 -9.94 21.15
N ARG A 81 6.69 -9.56 21.84
CA ARG A 81 8.06 -9.69 21.32
C ARG A 81 8.40 -11.13 20.95
N SER A 82 8.01 -12.10 21.78
CA SER A 82 8.20 -13.52 21.47
C SER A 82 7.40 -13.95 20.24
N ALA A 83 6.15 -13.51 20.11
CA ALA A 83 5.31 -13.84 18.97
C ALA A 83 5.88 -13.22 17.67
N ILE A 84 6.23 -11.92 17.67
CA ILE A 84 6.87 -11.24 16.53
C ILE A 84 8.17 -11.96 16.15
N ARG A 85 9.00 -12.30 17.13
CA ARG A 85 10.26 -13.00 16.88
C ARG A 85 10.05 -14.35 16.22
N SER A 86 9.05 -15.12 16.67
CA SER A 86 8.73 -16.42 16.06
C SER A 86 8.36 -16.25 14.59
N THR A 87 7.41 -15.38 14.30
CA THR A 87 6.95 -15.12 12.92
C THR A 87 8.08 -14.61 12.01
N LEU A 88 8.84 -13.60 12.48
CA LEU A 88 9.97 -13.08 11.69
C LEU A 88 11.04 -14.13 11.43
N LYS A 89 11.41 -14.93 12.44
CA LYS A 89 12.46 -15.96 12.32
C LYS A 89 12.16 -16.99 11.24
N ASP A 90 10.89 -17.35 11.11
CA ASP A 90 10.47 -18.38 10.16
C ASP A 90 10.30 -17.84 8.73
N GLN A 91 10.16 -16.52 8.57
CA GLN A 91 9.80 -15.91 7.30
C GLN A 91 10.86 -14.96 6.72
N VAL A 92 11.67 -14.33 7.57
CA VAL A 92 12.52 -13.20 7.18
C VAL A 92 13.96 -13.43 7.66
N PRO A 93 14.98 -13.30 6.78
CA PRO A 93 16.38 -13.40 7.16
C PRO A 93 16.75 -12.42 8.27
N ARG A 94 17.60 -12.85 9.21
CA ARG A 94 17.95 -12.06 10.39
C ARG A 94 18.66 -10.74 10.06
N GLU A 95 19.42 -10.71 9.01
CA GLU A 95 20.14 -9.55 8.49
C GLU A 95 19.21 -8.40 8.04
N THR A 96 17.95 -8.71 7.73
CA THR A 96 16.95 -7.69 7.37
C THR A 96 16.26 -7.07 8.58
N TRP A 97 16.53 -7.56 9.79
CA TRP A 97 15.90 -7.00 10.99
C TRP A 97 16.66 -5.76 11.46
N ASP A 98 15.92 -4.71 11.79
CA ASP A 98 16.52 -3.55 12.45
C ASP A 98 17.11 -3.94 13.83
N LYS A 99 18.05 -3.15 14.34
CA LYS A 99 18.56 -3.31 15.70
C LYS A 99 17.43 -3.30 16.74
N ASP A 100 16.45 -2.41 16.56
CA ASP A 100 15.23 -2.28 17.36
C ASP A 100 14.03 -2.91 16.65
N TRP A 101 14.18 -4.17 16.19
CA TRP A 101 13.24 -4.89 15.35
C TRP A 101 11.80 -5.01 15.91
N ALA A 102 11.58 -4.83 17.22
CA ALA A 102 10.27 -4.87 17.86
C ALA A 102 10.13 -3.77 18.89
N VAL A 103 9.32 -2.78 18.58
CA VAL A 103 9.05 -1.61 19.42
C VAL A 103 7.62 -1.67 19.97
N PHE A 104 7.47 -1.27 21.24
CA PHE A 104 6.20 -1.24 21.93
C PHE A 104 5.88 0.18 22.36
N ARG A 105 4.77 0.72 21.89
CA ARG A 105 4.30 2.06 22.25
C ARG A 105 2.97 1.96 23.02
N ASP A 106 2.85 2.71 24.10
CA ASP A 106 1.61 2.81 24.86
C ASP A 106 0.97 4.19 24.67
N GLY A 107 -0.30 4.24 24.41
CA GLY A 107 -1.02 5.49 24.22
C GLY A 107 -2.18 5.39 23.23
N SER A 108 -2.70 6.56 22.87
CA SER A 108 -3.80 6.73 21.93
C SER A 108 -3.69 8.13 21.31
N PRO A 109 -4.07 8.30 20.04
CA PRO A 109 -4.54 7.28 19.12
C PRO A 109 -3.40 6.43 18.51
N ARG A 110 -3.72 5.23 18.07
CA ARG A 110 -2.71 4.27 17.55
C ARG A 110 -1.97 4.76 16.32
N HIS A 111 -2.66 5.40 15.39
CA HIS A 111 -2.06 5.90 14.17
C HIS A 111 -0.99 6.96 14.44
N GLU A 112 -1.16 7.82 15.43
CA GLU A 112 -0.14 8.80 15.83
C GLU A 112 1.12 8.11 16.38
N LEU A 113 0.96 7.04 17.15
CA LEU A 113 2.09 6.27 17.67
C LEU A 113 2.87 5.58 16.56
N ILE A 114 2.17 5.04 15.56
CA ILE A 114 2.78 4.43 14.38
C ILE A 114 3.49 5.51 13.54
N SER A 115 2.85 6.65 13.31
CA SER A 115 3.43 7.77 12.57
C SER A 115 4.67 8.36 13.26
N ALA A 116 4.67 8.43 14.59
CA ALA A 116 5.82 8.87 15.36
C ALA A 116 6.99 7.87 15.22
N GLU A 117 6.70 6.57 15.30
CA GLU A 117 7.70 5.53 15.10
C GLU A 117 8.25 5.52 13.66
N ALA A 118 7.38 5.77 12.67
CA ALA A 118 7.79 5.87 11.28
C ALA A 118 8.80 7.01 11.06
N ARG A 119 8.57 8.17 11.67
CA ARG A 119 9.53 9.29 11.62
C ARG A 119 10.84 8.96 12.36
N GLU A 120 10.77 8.36 13.55
CA GLU A 120 11.96 7.98 14.35
C GLU A 120 12.80 6.93 13.61
N PHE A 121 12.15 5.96 12.97
CA PHE A 121 12.80 4.94 12.18
C PHE A 121 13.21 5.43 10.79
N GLN A 122 12.72 6.57 10.34
CA GLN A 122 12.83 7.06 8.97
C GLN A 122 12.31 6.00 7.98
N ALA A 123 11.10 5.51 8.24
CA ALA A 123 10.47 4.51 7.41
C ALA A 123 10.16 5.07 6.01
N ASP A 124 10.35 4.26 4.99
CA ASP A 124 9.93 4.54 3.62
C ASP A 124 8.51 4.02 3.37
N LEU A 125 8.14 2.96 4.10
CA LEU A 125 6.86 2.27 3.92
C LEU A 125 6.32 1.77 5.27
N ILE A 126 5.02 2.01 5.52
CA ILE A 126 4.29 1.44 6.66
C ILE A 126 3.39 0.33 6.14
N LEU A 127 3.48 -0.87 6.70
CA LEU A 127 2.63 -2.00 6.35
C LEU A 127 1.57 -2.26 7.40
N LEU A 128 0.33 -2.45 6.94
CA LEU A 128 -0.84 -2.70 7.79
C LEU A 128 -1.63 -3.89 7.29
N GLY A 129 -2.09 -4.73 8.21
CA GLY A 129 -2.93 -5.87 7.93
C GLY A 129 -4.42 -5.52 7.88
N SER A 130 -5.19 -6.41 7.28
CA SER A 130 -6.65 -6.33 7.20
C SER A 130 -7.31 -6.70 8.52
N ARG A 131 -8.57 -6.29 8.73
CA ARG A 131 -9.40 -6.81 9.82
C ARG A 131 -9.54 -8.33 9.74
N SER A 132 -9.53 -8.99 10.89
CA SER A 132 -9.75 -10.45 10.97
C SER A 132 -11.11 -10.91 10.42
N LYS A 133 -12.11 -10.03 10.37
CA LYS A 133 -13.44 -10.28 9.79
C LYS A 133 -13.52 -10.09 8.27
N ALA A 134 -12.45 -9.61 7.61
CA ALA A 134 -12.42 -9.48 6.17
C ALA A 134 -12.61 -10.84 5.50
N LYS A 135 -13.21 -10.85 4.32
CA LYS A 135 -13.23 -12.05 3.46
C LYS A 135 -11.79 -12.41 3.06
N LYS A 136 -11.52 -13.69 2.91
CA LYS A 136 -10.22 -14.18 2.45
C LYS A 136 -9.86 -13.55 1.10
N GLY A 137 -8.63 -13.04 0.98
CA GLY A 137 -8.15 -12.35 -0.22
C GLY A 137 -8.73 -10.94 -0.38
N ARG A 138 -9.29 -10.33 0.68
CA ARG A 138 -9.84 -8.96 0.65
C ARG A 138 -9.27 -8.12 1.79
N PHE A 139 -9.16 -6.83 1.57
CA PHE A 139 -8.78 -5.87 2.59
C PHE A 139 -10.02 -5.21 3.19
N LEU A 140 -10.09 -5.16 4.50
CA LEU A 140 -11.08 -4.39 5.25
C LEU A 140 -10.33 -3.54 6.26
N ALA A 141 -10.44 -2.22 6.13
CA ALA A 141 -9.70 -1.28 6.95
C ALA A 141 -10.07 -1.41 8.44
N THR A 142 -9.03 -1.44 9.29
CA THR A 142 -9.19 -1.16 10.71
C THR A 142 -9.28 0.35 10.91
N SER A 143 -9.75 0.83 12.05
CA SER A 143 -9.71 2.26 12.35
C SER A 143 -8.29 2.86 12.33
N THR A 144 -7.28 2.04 12.58
CA THR A 144 -5.88 2.45 12.46
C THR A 144 -5.46 2.54 10.99
N ALA A 145 -5.80 1.55 10.18
CA ALA A 145 -5.49 1.56 8.75
C ALA A 145 -6.20 2.72 8.04
N ASP A 146 -7.46 2.92 8.37
CA ASP A 146 -8.27 4.03 7.87
C ASP A 146 -7.61 5.39 8.19
N ALA A 147 -7.28 5.64 9.45
CA ALA A 147 -6.57 6.86 9.84
C ALA A 147 -5.20 6.99 9.18
N MET A 148 -4.46 5.89 8.98
CA MET A 148 -3.16 5.91 8.30
C MET A 148 -3.30 6.21 6.80
N MET A 149 -4.34 5.73 6.13
CA MET A 149 -4.64 6.09 4.74
C MET A 149 -4.93 7.59 4.57
N HIS A 150 -5.33 8.29 5.64
CA HIS A 150 -5.59 9.73 5.60
C HIS A 150 -4.42 10.60 6.11
N TYR A 151 -3.62 10.09 7.04
CA TYR A 151 -2.66 10.93 7.79
C TYR A 151 -1.26 10.35 7.85
N SER A 152 -0.92 9.37 7.02
CA SER A 152 0.42 8.79 7.04
C SER A 152 1.49 9.80 6.60
N PRO A 153 2.65 9.83 7.27
CA PRO A 153 3.78 10.64 6.83
C PRO A 153 4.53 10.05 5.62
N VAL A 154 4.30 8.77 5.31
CA VAL A 154 4.97 8.01 4.25
C VAL A 154 3.98 7.07 3.58
N SER A 155 4.38 6.41 2.52
CA SER A 155 3.58 5.42 1.80
C SER A 155 3.03 4.33 2.71
N VAL A 156 1.81 3.86 2.42
CA VAL A 156 1.12 2.83 3.21
C VAL A 156 0.87 1.59 2.38
N GLY A 157 1.38 0.46 2.84
CA GLY A 157 1.10 -0.85 2.26
C GLY A 157 -0.01 -1.56 3.02
N LEU A 158 -1.00 -2.05 2.28
CA LEU A 158 -2.19 -2.73 2.78
C LEU A 158 -2.14 -4.20 2.39
N ALA A 159 -2.15 -5.07 3.37
CA ALA A 159 -2.12 -6.52 3.16
C ALA A 159 -3.53 -7.12 3.25
N PRO A 160 -4.10 -7.67 2.15
CA PRO A 160 -5.38 -8.36 2.19
C PRO A 160 -5.29 -9.62 3.06
N ARG A 161 -6.43 -9.97 3.71
CA ARG A 161 -6.50 -11.12 4.61
C ARG A 161 -6.20 -12.43 3.89
N ALA A 162 -5.25 -13.21 4.44
CA ALA A 162 -4.90 -14.56 3.96
C ALA A 162 -4.66 -14.64 2.44
N VAL A 163 -4.07 -13.59 1.86
CA VAL A 163 -3.63 -13.59 0.46
C VAL A 163 -2.44 -14.55 0.30
N LYS A 164 -2.41 -15.26 -0.83
CA LYS A 164 -1.28 -16.15 -1.14
C LYS A 164 -0.25 -15.38 -1.97
N LEU A 165 0.89 -15.10 -1.40
CA LEU A 165 2.00 -14.42 -2.05
C LEU A 165 2.93 -15.40 -2.79
N SER A 166 3.57 -14.92 -3.86
CA SER A 166 4.54 -15.71 -4.63
C SER A 166 5.80 -15.98 -3.82
N LYS A 167 6.34 -17.20 -3.91
CA LYS A 167 7.64 -17.54 -3.33
C LYS A 167 8.81 -16.81 -4.03
N LYS A 168 8.59 -16.34 -5.25
CA LYS A 168 9.59 -15.62 -6.06
C LYS A 168 9.64 -14.11 -5.77
N GLY A 169 8.85 -13.61 -4.79
CA GLY A 169 8.69 -12.18 -4.57
C GLY A 169 7.70 -11.53 -5.55
N ILE A 170 7.85 -10.24 -5.79
CA ILE A 170 7.09 -9.49 -6.79
C ILE A 170 7.48 -9.99 -8.18
N THR A 171 6.49 -10.25 -9.02
CA THR A 171 6.69 -10.67 -10.42
C THR A 171 5.93 -9.79 -11.41
N ARG A 172 5.11 -8.88 -10.93
CA ARG A 172 4.46 -7.84 -11.73
C ARG A 172 4.03 -6.67 -10.85
N VAL A 173 4.33 -5.48 -11.30
CA VAL A 173 3.81 -4.24 -10.73
C VAL A 173 2.53 -3.87 -11.47
N ASN A 174 1.48 -3.48 -10.73
CA ASN A 174 0.26 -2.98 -11.30
C ASN A 174 0.04 -1.55 -10.84
N TYR A 175 -0.24 -0.64 -11.75
CA TYR A 175 -0.66 0.72 -11.42
C TYR A 175 -2.12 0.92 -11.84
N VAL A 176 -2.91 1.56 -10.97
CA VAL A 176 -4.35 1.72 -11.20
C VAL A 176 -4.74 3.18 -11.25
N PHE A 177 -5.40 3.55 -12.33
CA PHE A 177 -6.15 4.79 -12.45
C PHE A 177 -7.60 4.56 -12.01
N LEU A 178 -8.02 5.24 -10.95
CA LEU A 178 -9.41 5.28 -10.51
C LEU A 178 -10.13 6.52 -11.03
N GLU A 179 -9.37 7.58 -11.33
CA GLU A 179 -9.83 8.85 -11.91
C GLU A 179 -8.71 9.44 -12.75
N ASP A 180 -9.05 10.22 -13.78
CA ASP A 180 -8.06 11.00 -14.55
C ASP A 180 -7.72 12.31 -13.81
N ARG A 181 -6.61 12.32 -13.11
CA ARG A 181 -6.05 13.50 -12.42
C ARG A 181 -4.70 13.86 -12.99
N LYS A 182 -4.65 14.20 -14.23
CA LYS A 182 -3.50 14.61 -15.06
C LYS A 182 -2.11 14.54 -14.39
N GLU A 183 -1.78 15.47 -13.46
CA GLU A 183 -0.42 15.57 -12.89
C GLU A 183 -0.15 14.59 -11.74
N ALA A 184 -1.11 14.39 -10.83
CA ALA A 184 -0.93 13.45 -9.70
C ALA A 184 -0.84 12.01 -10.21
N SER A 185 -1.69 11.64 -11.17
CA SER A 185 -1.68 10.31 -11.78
C SER A 185 -0.37 10.00 -12.51
N ILE A 186 0.28 10.99 -13.10
CA ILE A 186 1.60 10.82 -13.74
C ILE A 186 2.69 10.53 -12.70
N ARG A 187 2.66 11.19 -11.53
CA ARG A 187 3.68 10.99 -10.50
C ARG A 187 3.70 9.54 -9.99
N GLY A 188 2.56 9.01 -9.58
CA GLY A 188 2.49 7.64 -9.08
C GLY A 188 2.76 6.59 -10.15
N MET A 189 2.38 6.88 -11.38
CA MET A 189 2.70 6.01 -12.49
C MET A 189 4.23 5.95 -12.73
N LYS A 190 4.96 7.09 -12.65
CA LYS A 190 6.43 7.12 -12.68
C LYS A 190 7.05 6.29 -11.57
N VAL A 191 6.50 6.35 -10.36
CA VAL A 191 6.92 5.51 -9.23
C VAL A 191 6.74 4.03 -9.56
N ALA A 192 5.56 3.64 -10.03
CA ALA A 192 5.27 2.26 -10.38
C ALA A 192 6.20 1.75 -11.50
N ALA A 193 6.43 2.56 -12.53
CA ALA A 193 7.35 2.26 -13.61
C ALA A 193 8.79 2.08 -13.10
N THR A 194 9.27 3.01 -12.27
CA THR A 194 10.62 2.92 -11.67
C THR A 194 10.78 1.64 -10.86
N VAL A 195 9.79 1.29 -10.02
CA VAL A 195 9.81 0.05 -9.24
C VAL A 195 9.85 -1.17 -10.14
N ALA A 196 9.02 -1.21 -11.18
CA ALA A 196 8.98 -2.34 -12.11
C ALA A 196 10.31 -2.52 -12.83
N MET A 197 10.93 -1.43 -13.32
CA MET A 197 12.23 -1.46 -13.98
C MET A 197 13.36 -1.89 -13.04
N LEU A 198 13.42 -1.34 -11.82
CA LEU A 198 14.44 -1.70 -10.83
C LEU A 198 14.36 -3.17 -10.39
N LEU A 199 13.16 -3.73 -10.39
CA LEU A 199 12.91 -5.13 -10.04
C LEU A 199 13.00 -6.07 -11.25
N ASP A 200 13.16 -5.55 -12.47
CA ASP A 200 13.12 -6.31 -13.74
C ASP A 200 11.86 -7.19 -13.84
N VAL A 201 10.69 -6.56 -13.62
CA VAL A 201 9.38 -7.23 -13.67
C VAL A 201 8.40 -6.45 -14.55
N ASP A 202 7.38 -7.13 -15.07
CA ASP A 202 6.35 -6.53 -15.92
C ASP A 202 5.61 -5.39 -15.20
N LEU A 203 5.20 -4.39 -15.96
CA LEU A 203 4.30 -3.33 -15.54
C LEU A 203 2.93 -3.51 -16.20
N ARG A 204 1.85 -3.50 -15.41
CA ARG A 204 0.49 -3.44 -15.94
C ARG A 204 -0.19 -2.16 -15.46
N ILE A 205 -0.68 -1.38 -16.40
CA ILE A 205 -1.40 -0.13 -16.15
C ILE A 205 -2.89 -0.37 -16.41
N MET A 206 -3.73 -0.06 -15.44
CA MET A 206 -5.14 -0.38 -15.47
C MET A 206 -6.00 0.87 -15.23
N ALA A 207 -7.07 1.01 -16.02
CA ALA A 207 -8.14 1.97 -15.76
C ALA A 207 -9.42 1.21 -15.40
N PHE A 208 -10.06 1.57 -14.28
CA PHE A 208 -11.29 0.96 -13.81
C PHE A 208 -12.47 1.94 -13.86
N SER A 209 -13.58 1.49 -14.46
CA SER A 209 -14.86 2.21 -14.48
C SER A 209 -16.01 1.29 -14.11
N PRO A 210 -16.26 1.10 -12.82
CA PRO A 210 -17.47 0.43 -12.38
C PRO A 210 -18.69 1.29 -12.69
N ARG A 211 -19.74 0.70 -13.26
CA ARG A 211 -21.05 1.31 -13.27
C ARG A 211 -21.62 1.20 -11.86
N GLU A 212 -21.90 2.33 -11.26
CA GLU A 212 -22.64 2.36 -10.01
C GLU A 212 -24.11 2.11 -10.33
N THR A 213 -24.68 1.07 -9.76
CA THR A 213 -26.11 0.85 -9.78
C THR A 213 -26.72 1.86 -8.80
N TYR A 214 -26.88 3.10 -9.22
CA TYR A 214 -27.78 4.00 -8.52
C TYR A 214 -29.18 3.44 -8.70
N SER A 215 -29.76 2.96 -7.61
CA SER A 215 -31.16 2.67 -7.49
C SER A 215 -31.96 3.99 -7.49
N TYR A 216 -31.97 4.66 -8.60
CA TYR A 216 -32.97 5.62 -8.97
C TYR A 216 -33.65 5.12 -10.23
N GLU A 217 -34.97 4.98 -10.18
CA GLU A 217 -35.88 4.83 -11.27
C GLU A 217 -35.73 6.00 -12.28
N ALA A 218 -34.62 6.06 -12.94
CA ALA A 218 -34.44 6.83 -14.14
C ALA A 218 -34.14 5.82 -15.25
N GLU A 219 -35.09 5.64 -16.13
CA GLU A 219 -34.97 5.10 -17.47
C GLU A 219 -33.95 5.90 -18.30
N PHE A 220 -32.72 6.03 -17.80
CA PHE A 220 -31.59 6.37 -18.62
C PHE A 220 -30.91 5.05 -18.98
N GLU A 221 -31.31 4.49 -20.12
CA GLU A 221 -30.37 3.70 -20.93
C GLU A 221 -29.08 4.52 -20.92
N ALA A 222 -28.02 3.99 -20.30
CA ALA A 222 -26.72 4.65 -20.33
C ALA A 222 -26.35 4.79 -21.79
N ASP A 223 -26.44 6.00 -22.31
CA ASP A 223 -26.24 6.30 -23.72
C ASP A 223 -24.93 5.67 -24.16
N ALA A 224 -24.96 4.79 -25.13
CA ALA A 224 -23.78 4.17 -25.71
C ALA A 224 -22.66 5.20 -26.01
N PRO A 225 -22.96 6.45 -26.44
CA PRO A 225 -21.97 7.51 -26.61
C PRO A 225 -21.15 7.83 -25.38
N LEU A 226 -21.71 7.82 -24.17
CA LEU A 226 -20.97 8.12 -22.93
C LEU A 226 -19.98 7.02 -22.56
N ILE A 227 -20.30 5.76 -22.89
CA ILE A 227 -19.41 4.63 -22.68
C ILE A 227 -18.24 4.69 -23.66
N ASP A 228 -18.50 5.07 -24.89
CA ASP A 228 -17.48 5.20 -25.93
C ASP A 228 -16.53 6.36 -25.63
N GLU A 229 -17.04 7.52 -25.24
CA GLU A 229 -16.25 8.68 -24.81
C GLU A 229 -15.36 8.34 -23.60
N TRP A 230 -15.89 7.60 -22.63
CA TRP A 230 -15.11 7.15 -21.48
C TRP A 230 -14.03 6.15 -21.90
N ASN A 231 -14.31 5.20 -22.78
CA ASN A 231 -13.33 4.26 -23.30
C ASN A 231 -12.22 4.97 -24.06
N GLU A 232 -12.55 5.94 -24.92
CA GLU A 232 -11.57 6.75 -25.64
C GLU A 232 -10.69 7.56 -24.70
N SER A 233 -11.28 8.21 -23.68
CA SER A 233 -10.54 8.95 -22.65
C SER A 233 -9.61 8.03 -21.86
N SER A 234 -10.06 6.83 -21.52
CA SER A 234 -9.25 5.84 -20.80
C SER A 234 -8.10 5.31 -21.64
N LEU A 235 -8.32 5.06 -22.93
CA LEU A 235 -7.27 4.65 -23.86
C LEU A 235 -6.22 5.76 -24.03
N ALA A 236 -6.64 7.01 -24.23
CA ALA A 236 -5.74 8.14 -24.32
C ALA A 236 -4.92 8.34 -23.01
N LEU A 237 -5.51 8.08 -21.84
CA LEU A 237 -4.80 8.09 -20.56
C LEU A 237 -3.75 6.98 -20.51
N LEU A 238 -4.08 5.77 -20.95
CA LEU A 238 -3.16 4.64 -20.96
C LEU A 238 -2.00 4.83 -21.94
N ASP A 239 -2.24 5.45 -23.10
CA ASP A 239 -1.19 5.80 -24.06
C ASP A 239 -0.24 6.83 -23.47
N ARG A 240 -0.75 7.93 -22.87
CA ARG A 240 0.09 8.91 -22.15
C ARG A 240 0.90 8.26 -21.02
N ALA A 241 0.31 7.31 -20.30
CA ALA A 241 1.02 6.59 -19.24
C ALA A 241 2.15 5.74 -19.81
N ARG A 242 1.96 5.10 -20.95
CA ARG A 242 3.00 4.33 -21.64
C ARG A 242 4.16 5.20 -22.11
N ASP A 243 3.87 6.35 -22.71
CA ASP A 243 4.90 7.33 -23.09
C ASP A 243 5.70 7.79 -21.87
N CYS A 244 5.01 8.05 -20.75
CA CYS A 244 5.65 8.43 -19.49
C CYS A 244 6.59 7.33 -18.92
N VAL A 245 6.32 6.05 -19.17
CA VAL A 245 7.24 4.95 -18.78
C VAL A 245 8.53 5.06 -19.57
N CYS A 246 8.45 5.26 -20.89
CA CYS A 246 9.60 5.42 -21.75
C CYS A 246 10.46 6.62 -21.34
N ASP A 247 9.84 7.77 -21.08
CA ASP A 247 10.50 8.98 -20.60
C ASP A 247 11.20 8.77 -19.24
N THR A 248 10.55 8.00 -18.36
CA THR A 248 11.10 7.69 -17.02
C THR A 248 12.35 6.84 -17.14
N ALA A 249 12.36 5.83 -18.00
CA ALA A 249 13.52 4.98 -18.26
C ALA A 249 14.71 5.81 -18.77
N ALA A 250 14.45 6.68 -19.75
CA ALA A 250 15.47 7.57 -20.32
C ALA A 250 16.04 8.55 -19.28
N THR A 251 15.17 9.15 -18.46
CA THR A 251 15.55 10.14 -17.43
C THR A 251 16.39 9.53 -16.32
N LEU A 252 16.09 8.30 -15.90
CA LEU A 252 16.79 7.63 -14.81
C LEU A 252 18.07 6.91 -15.29
N GLY A 253 18.31 6.84 -16.60
CA GLY A 253 19.45 6.09 -17.16
C GLY A 253 19.40 4.60 -16.81
N ILE A 254 18.21 4.07 -16.52
CA ILE A 254 18.02 2.66 -16.25
C ILE A 254 18.09 1.95 -17.60
N PRO A 255 19.03 0.98 -17.79
CA PRO A 255 19.05 0.22 -19.02
C PRO A 255 17.69 -0.48 -19.20
N GLU A 256 17.16 -0.46 -20.43
CA GLU A 256 15.90 -1.16 -20.72
C GLU A 256 16.01 -2.61 -20.22
N PRO A 257 15.11 -3.00 -19.28
CA PRO A 257 15.13 -4.36 -18.76
C PRO A 257 14.87 -5.34 -19.91
N LYS A 258 15.61 -6.44 -19.97
CA LYS A 258 15.55 -7.38 -21.11
C LYS A 258 14.19 -8.03 -21.32
N ASN A 259 13.36 -8.08 -20.28
CA ASN A 259 12.06 -8.76 -20.27
C ASN A 259 10.92 -7.83 -19.79
N PHE A 260 11.12 -6.52 -19.85
CA PHE A 260 10.12 -5.56 -19.34
C PHE A 260 9.01 -5.37 -20.37
N GLU A 261 7.82 -5.78 -20.01
CA GLU A 261 6.62 -5.56 -20.80
C GLU A 261 5.67 -4.58 -20.09
N VAL A 262 5.08 -3.68 -20.86
CA VAL A 262 4.04 -2.76 -20.39
C VAL A 262 2.71 -3.20 -20.98
N GLU A 263 1.87 -3.81 -20.13
CA GLU A 263 0.50 -4.18 -20.43
C GLU A 263 -0.43 -3.04 -20.03
N THR A 264 -1.37 -2.67 -20.90
CA THR A 264 -2.43 -1.71 -20.58
C THR A 264 -3.79 -2.39 -20.67
N CYS A 265 -4.69 -2.09 -19.73
CA CYS A 265 -6.04 -2.61 -19.79
C CYS A 265 -7.09 -1.65 -19.21
N VAL A 266 -8.25 -1.65 -19.83
CA VAL A 266 -9.47 -0.99 -19.34
C VAL A 266 -10.42 -2.05 -18.82
N SER A 267 -11.01 -1.81 -17.65
CA SER A 267 -12.02 -2.71 -17.08
C SER A 267 -13.27 -1.94 -16.71
N SER A 268 -14.37 -2.27 -17.36
CA SER A 268 -15.70 -1.71 -17.10
C SER A 268 -16.70 -2.83 -16.78
N GLY A 269 -17.76 -2.51 -16.04
CA GLY A 269 -18.80 -3.47 -15.66
C GLY A 269 -19.61 -3.02 -14.44
N ASP A 270 -20.57 -3.84 -14.02
CA ASP A 270 -21.48 -3.50 -12.95
C ASP A 270 -20.83 -3.70 -11.57
N GLY A 271 -20.44 -2.61 -10.94
CA GLY A 271 -19.86 -2.55 -9.60
C GLY A 271 -18.40 -3.02 -9.50
N TRP A 272 -17.73 -2.58 -8.45
CA TRP A 272 -16.32 -2.84 -8.19
C TRP A 272 -15.93 -4.30 -8.19
N LYS A 273 -16.77 -5.15 -7.59
CA LYS A 273 -16.47 -6.58 -7.52
C LYS A 273 -16.27 -7.19 -8.91
N ARG A 274 -17.17 -6.87 -9.86
CA ARG A 274 -17.14 -7.46 -11.20
C ARG A 274 -15.93 -6.99 -11.99
N VAL A 275 -15.65 -5.69 -11.97
CA VAL A 275 -14.53 -5.11 -12.73
C VAL A 275 -13.18 -5.55 -12.18
N VAL A 276 -13.02 -5.70 -10.87
CA VAL A 276 -11.79 -6.18 -10.26
C VAL A 276 -11.60 -7.69 -10.44
N ASP A 277 -12.66 -8.49 -10.24
CA ASP A 277 -12.61 -9.95 -10.40
C ASP A 277 -12.44 -10.39 -11.86
N SER A 278 -12.76 -9.54 -12.85
CA SER A 278 -12.52 -9.83 -14.27
C SER A 278 -11.03 -9.84 -14.63
N GLN A 279 -10.19 -9.23 -13.82
CA GLN A 279 -8.76 -9.15 -14.07
C GLN A 279 -8.03 -10.43 -13.66
N LYS A 280 -7.06 -10.86 -14.46
CA LYS A 280 -6.22 -12.03 -14.14
C LYS A 280 -5.12 -11.66 -13.14
N TRP A 281 -5.42 -11.77 -11.85
CA TRP A 281 -4.47 -11.53 -10.78
C TRP A 281 -3.55 -12.72 -10.55
N LYS A 282 -2.24 -12.43 -10.35
CA LYS A 282 -1.20 -13.40 -10.04
C LYS A 282 -0.75 -13.26 -8.58
N LYS A 283 -0.16 -14.32 -8.00
CA LYS A 283 0.37 -14.27 -6.62
C LYS A 283 1.57 -13.35 -6.43
N GLY A 284 2.21 -12.98 -7.51
CA GLY A 284 3.35 -12.05 -7.54
C GLY A 284 2.97 -10.62 -7.89
N ASP A 285 1.68 -10.31 -7.96
CA ASP A 285 1.22 -8.95 -8.24
C ASP A 285 1.27 -8.08 -6.99
N ILE A 286 1.80 -6.87 -7.15
CA ILE A 286 1.64 -5.75 -6.24
C ILE A 286 0.90 -4.63 -6.97
N LEU A 287 0.07 -3.89 -6.26
CA LEU A 287 -0.74 -2.82 -6.83
C LEU A 287 -0.36 -1.48 -6.21
N PHE A 288 -0.19 -0.49 -7.05
CA PHE A 288 0.11 0.88 -6.67
C PHE A 288 -1.05 1.82 -6.99
N LEU A 289 -1.34 2.70 -6.05
CA LEU A 289 -2.34 3.75 -6.15
C LEU A 289 -1.74 5.08 -5.70
N ASP A 290 -2.15 6.17 -6.35
CA ASP A 290 -1.90 7.50 -5.82
C ASP A 290 -2.85 7.84 -4.68
N SER A 291 -2.35 8.58 -3.72
CA SER A 291 -3.20 9.31 -2.81
C SER A 291 -3.96 10.40 -3.57
N GLN A 292 -5.13 10.73 -3.06
CA GLN A 292 -5.97 11.77 -3.64
C GLN A 292 -6.11 12.93 -2.63
N PRO A 293 -5.09 13.82 -2.53
CA PRO A 293 -5.22 14.97 -1.66
C PRO A 293 -6.32 15.89 -2.18
N THR A 294 -7.34 16.13 -1.37
CA THR A 294 -8.24 17.25 -1.62
C THR A 294 -7.56 18.54 -1.18
N GLU A 295 -7.85 19.68 -1.84
CA GLU A 295 -7.25 20.99 -1.56
C GLU A 295 -7.31 21.45 -0.08
N ARG A 296 -8.13 20.83 0.75
CA ARG A 296 -8.36 21.17 2.17
C ARG A 296 -7.87 20.15 3.20
N ALA A 297 -7.51 18.95 2.79
CA ALA A 297 -6.96 17.93 3.70
C ALA A 297 -6.02 17.01 2.91
N ARG A 298 -4.94 16.55 3.54
CA ARG A 298 -4.12 15.45 3.01
C ARG A 298 -4.90 14.14 3.16
N VAL A 299 -6.00 14.02 2.41
CA VAL A 299 -6.81 12.80 2.40
C VAL A 299 -6.20 11.89 1.36
N LEU A 300 -5.63 10.78 1.80
CA LEU A 300 -4.98 9.81 0.91
C LEU A 300 -6.00 8.97 0.11
N THR A 301 -7.27 8.94 0.53
CA THR A 301 -8.30 8.13 -0.12
C THR A 301 -9.63 8.88 -0.19
N ASN A 302 -10.43 8.57 -1.20
CA ASN A 302 -11.83 8.94 -1.33
C ASN A 302 -12.72 7.67 -1.29
N ALA A 303 -14.04 7.84 -1.27
CA ALA A 303 -15.00 6.72 -1.22
C ALA A 303 -14.76 5.71 -2.35
N ARG A 304 -14.41 6.16 -3.56
CA ARG A 304 -14.12 5.31 -4.71
C ARG A 304 -12.87 4.45 -4.51
N THR A 305 -11.83 5.03 -3.90
CA THR A 305 -10.62 4.29 -3.54
C THR A 305 -10.91 3.26 -2.45
N GLU A 306 -11.70 3.60 -1.44
CA GLU A 306 -12.08 2.66 -0.37
C GLU A 306 -12.87 1.47 -0.91
N ASP A 307 -13.82 1.72 -1.79
CA ASP A 307 -14.61 0.68 -2.46
C ASP A 307 -13.72 -0.22 -3.34
N PHE A 308 -12.79 0.36 -4.07
CA PHE A 308 -11.81 -0.42 -4.83
C PHE A 308 -10.95 -1.30 -3.92
N LEU A 309 -10.39 -0.73 -2.84
CA LEU A 309 -9.53 -1.44 -1.88
C LEU A 309 -10.25 -2.63 -1.24
N ALA A 310 -11.55 -2.52 -0.97
CA ALA A 310 -12.37 -3.62 -0.46
C ALA A 310 -12.47 -4.81 -1.41
N HIS A 311 -12.13 -4.61 -2.70
CA HIS A 311 -12.18 -5.64 -3.74
C HIS A 311 -10.81 -6.05 -4.28
N ALA A 312 -9.73 -5.30 -4.00
CA ALA A 312 -8.37 -5.63 -4.44
C ALA A 312 -7.89 -6.96 -3.83
N PRO A 313 -7.52 -7.96 -4.66
CA PRO A 313 -7.15 -9.29 -4.16
C PRO A 313 -5.65 -9.48 -3.93
N VAL A 314 -4.87 -8.42 -4.07
CA VAL A 314 -3.40 -8.39 -3.99
C VAL A 314 -2.94 -7.31 -3.01
N PRO A 315 -1.71 -7.34 -2.51
CA PRO A 315 -1.17 -6.24 -1.71
C PRO A 315 -1.20 -4.92 -2.46
N VAL A 316 -1.56 -3.85 -1.76
CA VAL A 316 -1.70 -2.50 -2.31
C VAL A 316 -0.75 -1.57 -1.59
N VAL A 317 -0.08 -0.70 -2.32
CA VAL A 317 0.70 0.42 -1.80
C VAL A 317 0.06 1.73 -2.26
N ILE A 318 -0.22 2.61 -1.30
CA ILE A 318 -0.77 3.93 -1.54
C ILE A 318 0.35 4.95 -1.30
N PHE A 319 0.63 5.78 -2.30
CA PHE A 319 1.59 6.88 -2.17
C PHE A 319 0.91 8.12 -1.58
N PRO A 320 1.59 8.91 -0.73
CA PRO A 320 1.09 10.16 -0.20
C PRO A 320 1.02 11.26 -1.24
#